data_e05c2845b6036feaccb5425a602995fe
#
_entry.id   e05c2845b6036feaccb5425a602995fe
#
_cell.length_a   1.000
_cell.length_b   1.000
_cell.length_c   1.000
_cell.angle_alpha   90.00
_cell.angle_beta   90.00
_cell.angle_gamma   90.00
#
_symmetry.space_group_name_H-M   'P 1'
#
loop_
_entity.id
_entity.type
_entity.pdbx_description
1 polymer ?
#
loop_
_entity_poly.entity_id
_entity_poly.type
_entity_poly.pdbx_seq_one_letter_code
_entity_poly.pdbx_strand_id
1 'polypeptide(L)'
;MSGASLLPCLLVIGLLWGSLSASAGERTLTDAEYQLLRHAKTIYVDVAFSTWMPRGKTLADVAPSLRTSLASAGFTVVRKSTDSHDLTLKVDYREERGKQYKIDMYGTDITCLIRLEHPELGSLLDMTIRESSANPESGTPPYLETLERFQTNPYFYFVGDFVKARVASRLNQTEVLLQSLQRLMQNEPPRSDQPENVHVFLPGDMIYPFMVRDNTIQELGRLQDRRAVPFLTTLLGHNNRQVRLLSVHALGAIQADEARPAIERVAQQDGDREVRQAAAAALAGFPHYSPTP
;
A
#
# COMPACT_ATOMS: atom_id res chain seq x y z
N MET A 1 6.35 29.78 40.49
CA MET A 1 6.31 28.33 40.25
C MET A 1 5.17 28.11 39.24
N SER A 2 5.49 28.10 37.97
CA SER A 2 4.50 27.99 36.88
C SER A 2 4.84 26.75 36.09
N GLY A 3 4.00 25.70 36.25
CA GLY A 3 4.14 24.44 35.56
C GLY A 3 3.66 24.58 34.12
N ALA A 4 4.58 24.53 33.19
CA ALA A 4 4.27 24.40 31.77
C ALA A 4 3.85 22.96 31.49
N SER A 5 2.57 22.74 31.20
CA SER A 5 2.00 21.51 30.72
C SER A 5 2.44 21.29 29.27
N LEU A 6 3.36 20.38 29.08
CA LEU A 6 3.70 19.83 27.75
C LEU A 6 2.56 18.91 27.32
N LEU A 7 1.67 19.41 26.49
CA LEU A 7 0.74 18.60 25.71
C LEU A 7 1.58 17.88 24.63
N PRO A 8 1.55 16.53 24.56
CA PRO A 8 2.12 15.84 23.42
C PRO A 8 1.26 16.16 22.19
N CYS A 9 1.86 16.77 21.17
CA CYS A 9 1.31 16.79 19.83
C CYS A 9 1.16 15.35 19.35
N LEU A 10 -0.02 14.79 19.51
CA LEU A 10 -0.46 13.61 18.80
C LEU A 10 -0.49 13.99 17.30
N LEU A 11 0.60 13.69 16.62
CA LEU A 11 0.65 13.64 15.16
C LEU A 11 -0.26 12.47 14.74
N VAL A 12 -1.51 12.80 14.49
CA VAL A 12 -2.43 11.92 13.79
C VAL A 12 -1.84 11.83 12.37
N ILE A 13 -0.95 10.86 12.16
CA ILE A 13 -0.69 10.32 10.82
C ILE A 13 -2.02 9.70 10.43
N GLY A 14 -2.88 10.53 9.85
CA GLY A 14 -4.02 10.07 9.09
C GLY A 14 -3.44 9.22 7.96
N LEU A 15 -3.26 7.95 8.21
CA LEU A 15 -3.33 6.94 7.19
C LEU A 15 -4.68 7.19 6.51
N LEU A 16 -4.66 8.06 5.50
CA LEU A 16 -5.67 8.06 4.46
C LEU A 16 -5.49 6.75 3.70
N TRP A 17 -5.82 5.69 4.41
CA TRP A 17 -6.31 4.49 3.80
C TRP A 17 -7.48 4.98 2.95
N GLY A 18 -7.25 5.11 1.66
CA GLY A 18 -8.37 5.17 0.75
C GLY A 18 -9.28 4.08 1.25
N SER A 19 -10.43 4.48 1.80
CA SER A 19 -11.43 3.55 2.27
C SER A 19 -11.49 2.45 1.21
N LEU A 20 -11.03 1.25 1.60
CA LEU A 20 -11.47 0.04 0.95
C LEU A 20 -12.97 0.03 1.21
N SER A 21 -13.70 0.90 0.49
CA SER A 21 -15.10 0.68 0.24
C SER A 21 -15.11 -0.77 -0.20
N ALA A 22 -15.82 -1.62 0.52
CA ALA A 22 -16.23 -2.90 0.01
C ALA A 22 -16.88 -2.58 -1.33
N SER A 23 -16.06 -2.49 -2.37
CA SER A 23 -16.55 -2.27 -3.72
C SER A 23 -17.36 -3.51 -4.01
N ALA A 24 -18.59 -3.30 -4.37
CA ALA A 24 -19.39 -4.30 -5.08
C ALA A 24 -18.40 -5.09 -5.94
N GLY A 25 -18.29 -6.41 -5.70
CA GLY A 25 -17.17 -7.25 -6.12
C GLY A 25 -16.63 -6.88 -7.49
N GLU A 26 -15.33 -6.74 -7.61
CA GLU A 26 -14.72 -6.40 -8.90
C GLU A 26 -15.26 -7.35 -9.96
N ARG A 27 -15.71 -6.79 -11.07
CA ARG A 27 -16.22 -7.59 -12.20
C ARG A 27 -15.22 -8.67 -12.57
N THR A 28 -15.66 -9.91 -12.59
CA THR A 28 -14.86 -11.04 -13.07
C THR A 28 -14.46 -10.78 -14.53
N LEU A 29 -13.22 -11.06 -14.87
CA LEU A 29 -12.75 -10.98 -16.26
C LEU A 29 -13.42 -12.06 -17.10
N THR A 30 -13.79 -11.73 -18.32
CA THR A 30 -14.13 -12.72 -19.34
C THR A 30 -12.88 -13.52 -19.71
N ASP A 31 -13.03 -14.68 -20.38
CA ASP A 31 -11.89 -15.50 -20.83
C ASP A 31 -10.96 -14.71 -21.75
N ALA A 32 -11.51 -13.89 -22.64
CA ALA A 32 -10.71 -13.04 -23.53
C ALA A 32 -9.90 -12.00 -22.74
N GLU A 33 -10.54 -11.29 -21.82
CA GLU A 33 -9.88 -10.31 -20.95
C GLU A 33 -8.81 -10.95 -20.03
N TYR A 34 -9.10 -12.15 -19.53
CA TYR A 34 -8.13 -12.93 -18.77
C TYR A 34 -6.88 -13.24 -19.60
N GLN A 35 -7.06 -13.69 -20.86
CA GLN A 35 -5.93 -13.97 -21.74
C GLN A 35 -5.13 -12.70 -22.07
N LEU A 36 -5.78 -11.57 -22.31
CA LEU A 36 -5.10 -10.28 -22.51
C LEU A 36 -4.20 -9.94 -21.33
N LEU A 37 -4.75 -9.95 -20.12
CA LEU A 37 -3.99 -9.59 -18.93
C LEU A 37 -2.90 -10.63 -18.59
N ARG A 38 -3.16 -11.92 -18.82
CA ARG A 38 -2.19 -13.00 -18.60
C ARG A 38 -0.92 -12.85 -19.46
N HIS A 39 -1.07 -12.33 -20.67
CA HIS A 39 0.04 -12.13 -21.59
C HIS A 39 0.69 -10.75 -21.44
N ALA A 40 0.11 -9.87 -20.63
CA ALA A 40 0.66 -8.54 -20.41
C ALA A 40 2.00 -8.59 -19.67
N LYS A 41 3.07 -8.19 -20.37
CA LYS A 41 4.45 -8.18 -19.86
C LYS A 41 5.16 -6.88 -20.09
N THR A 42 4.71 -6.11 -21.07
CA THR A 42 5.31 -4.83 -21.44
C THR A 42 4.56 -3.68 -20.83
N ILE A 43 5.29 -2.71 -20.30
CA ILE A 43 4.70 -1.54 -19.64
C ILE A 43 5.38 -0.26 -20.07
N TYR A 44 4.59 0.74 -20.40
CA TYR A 44 5.04 2.11 -20.62
C TYR A 44 4.78 2.96 -19.38
N VAL A 45 5.75 3.80 -19.02
CA VAL A 45 5.62 4.78 -17.91
C VAL A 45 5.40 6.15 -18.51
N ASP A 46 4.18 6.65 -18.36
CA ASP A 46 3.73 7.97 -18.82
C ASP A 46 3.67 8.93 -17.63
N VAL A 47 4.55 9.92 -17.62
CA VAL A 47 4.66 10.88 -16.52
C VAL A 47 4.27 12.25 -16.98
N ALA A 48 3.18 12.77 -16.43
CA ALA A 48 2.86 14.19 -16.41
C ALA A 48 3.40 14.81 -15.12
N PHE A 49 3.89 16.03 -15.19
CA PHE A 49 4.36 16.73 -14.01
C PHE A 49 3.96 18.20 -14.02
N SER A 50 3.74 18.74 -12.82
CA SER A 50 3.58 20.17 -12.58
C SER A 50 4.36 20.60 -11.35
N THR A 51 4.87 21.81 -11.34
CA THR A 51 5.64 22.37 -10.23
C THR A 51 5.39 23.85 -10.08
N TRP A 52 5.39 24.32 -8.82
CA TRP A 52 5.39 25.74 -8.51
C TRP A 52 6.81 26.34 -8.52
N MET A 53 7.84 25.50 -8.63
CA MET A 53 9.23 25.92 -8.60
C MET A 53 9.57 26.79 -9.83
N PRO A 54 10.45 27.78 -9.68
CA PRO A 54 10.88 28.64 -10.77
C PRO A 54 11.44 27.83 -11.95
N ARG A 55 11.12 28.27 -13.17
CA ARG A 55 11.57 27.66 -14.45
C ARG A 55 10.97 26.25 -14.72
N GLY A 56 9.90 25.85 -14.01
CA GLY A 56 9.24 24.59 -14.26
C GLY A 56 10.08 23.34 -13.98
N LYS A 57 11.14 23.46 -13.17
CA LYS A 57 11.96 22.32 -12.78
C LYS A 57 11.35 21.64 -11.56
N THR A 58 10.96 20.38 -11.69
CA THR A 58 10.53 19.56 -10.57
C THR A 58 11.68 19.22 -9.63
N LEU A 59 11.37 18.97 -8.35
CA LEU A 59 12.34 18.50 -7.36
C LEU A 59 12.83 17.09 -7.67
N ALA A 60 11.98 16.24 -8.25
CA ALA A 60 12.33 14.87 -8.59
C ALA A 60 11.98 14.53 -10.04
N ASP A 61 12.85 13.74 -10.69
CA ASP A 61 12.49 12.95 -11.86
C ASP A 61 12.07 11.56 -11.40
N VAL A 62 10.78 11.31 -11.41
CA VAL A 62 10.19 10.07 -10.90
C VAL A 62 10.27 8.89 -11.89
N ALA A 63 10.43 9.18 -13.18
CA ALA A 63 10.38 8.17 -14.22
C ALA A 63 11.48 7.08 -14.12
N PRO A 64 12.75 7.41 -13.85
CA PRO A 64 13.80 6.39 -13.70
C PRO A 64 13.53 5.41 -12.57
N SER A 65 13.14 5.92 -11.39
CA SER A 65 12.84 5.08 -10.22
C SER A 65 11.67 4.13 -10.48
N LEU A 66 10.59 4.62 -11.09
CA LEU A 66 9.44 3.81 -11.46
C LEU A 66 9.80 2.73 -12.47
N ARG A 67 10.58 3.07 -13.50
CA ARG A 67 11.05 2.09 -14.49
C ARG A 67 11.91 1.01 -13.85
N THR A 68 12.79 1.38 -12.93
CA THR A 68 13.62 0.41 -12.19
C THR A 68 12.76 -0.51 -11.34
N SER A 69 11.81 0.02 -10.58
CA SER A 69 10.90 -0.76 -9.75
C SER A 69 10.07 -1.75 -10.57
N LEU A 70 9.51 -1.32 -11.71
CA LEU A 70 8.76 -2.20 -12.60
C LEU A 70 9.62 -3.30 -13.23
N ALA A 71 10.84 -2.96 -13.67
CA ALA A 71 11.77 -3.92 -14.22
C ALA A 71 12.18 -4.98 -13.18
N SER A 72 12.44 -4.56 -11.94
CA SER A 72 12.73 -5.46 -10.82
C SER A 72 11.56 -6.39 -10.49
N ALA A 73 10.33 -5.94 -10.69
CA ALA A 73 9.13 -6.75 -10.53
C ALA A 73 8.89 -7.74 -11.69
N GLY A 74 9.66 -7.65 -12.76
CA GLY A 74 9.66 -8.58 -13.89
C GLY A 74 8.93 -8.10 -15.15
N PHE A 75 8.57 -6.80 -15.20
CA PHE A 75 8.00 -6.19 -16.41
C PHE A 75 9.09 -5.74 -17.38
N THR A 76 8.81 -5.86 -18.67
CA THR A 76 9.62 -5.25 -19.74
C THR A 76 9.18 -3.80 -19.92
N VAL A 77 10.01 -2.85 -19.49
CA VAL A 77 9.66 -1.42 -19.57
C VAL A 77 10.05 -0.87 -20.94
N VAL A 78 9.05 -0.40 -21.70
CA VAL A 78 9.29 0.27 -23.00
C VAL A 78 9.58 1.75 -22.78
N ARG A 79 10.36 2.34 -23.70
CA ARG A 79 10.86 3.70 -23.54
C ARG A 79 10.00 4.77 -24.20
N LYS A 80 9.32 4.41 -25.29
CA LYS A 80 8.52 5.35 -26.08
C LYS A 80 7.07 4.96 -26.06
N SER A 81 6.17 5.92 -26.04
CA SER A 81 4.72 5.69 -26.13
C SER A 81 4.30 5.06 -27.46
N THR A 82 5.14 5.22 -28.51
CA THR A 82 4.92 4.63 -29.84
C THR A 82 5.30 3.15 -29.92
N ASP A 83 6.08 2.66 -28.95
CA ASP A 83 6.44 1.24 -28.89
C ASP A 83 5.21 0.44 -28.40
N SER A 84 4.99 -0.74 -28.99
CA SER A 84 3.89 -1.60 -28.55
C SER A 84 4.06 -1.99 -27.08
N HIS A 85 3.01 -1.83 -26.29
CA HIS A 85 3.00 -2.18 -24.88
C HIS A 85 1.60 -2.62 -24.44
N ASP A 86 1.57 -3.48 -23.43
CA ASP A 86 0.33 -4.07 -22.91
C ASP A 86 -0.30 -3.17 -21.84
N LEU A 87 0.53 -2.53 -21.03
CA LEU A 87 0.12 -1.76 -19.86
C LEU A 87 0.72 -0.35 -19.91
N THR A 88 -0.02 0.61 -19.39
CA THR A 88 0.47 1.98 -19.16
C THR A 88 0.40 2.31 -17.69
N LEU A 89 1.54 2.69 -17.09
CA LEU A 89 1.57 3.32 -15.77
C LEU A 89 1.51 4.83 -15.95
N LYS A 90 0.33 5.41 -15.80
CA LYS A 90 0.13 6.86 -15.79
C LYS A 90 0.48 7.42 -14.44
N VAL A 91 1.31 8.44 -14.43
CA VAL A 91 1.79 9.11 -13.23
C VAL A 91 1.59 10.61 -13.38
N ASP A 92 0.81 11.20 -12.48
CA ASP A 92 0.63 12.64 -12.39
C ASP A 92 1.32 13.13 -11.11
N TYR A 93 2.52 13.66 -11.28
CA TYR A 93 3.38 14.17 -10.22
C TYR A 93 3.25 15.68 -10.11
N ARG A 94 2.81 16.15 -8.95
CA ARG A 94 2.54 17.56 -8.67
C ARG A 94 3.30 18.03 -7.47
N GLU A 95 3.95 19.18 -7.61
CA GLU A 95 4.54 19.94 -6.53
C GLU A 95 3.76 21.24 -6.38
N GLU A 96 3.17 21.43 -5.21
CA GLU A 96 2.43 22.64 -4.86
C GLU A 96 3.18 23.41 -3.79
N ARG A 97 2.91 24.71 -3.71
CA ARG A 97 3.49 25.55 -2.68
C ARG A 97 2.88 25.21 -1.34
N GLY A 98 3.68 24.68 -0.45
CA GLY A 98 3.29 24.31 0.88
C GLY A 98 3.34 25.46 1.89
N LYS A 99 3.39 25.13 3.17
CA LYS A 99 3.41 26.06 4.30
C LYS A 99 4.58 27.04 4.19
N GLN A 100 4.33 28.30 4.54
CA GLN A 100 5.36 29.31 4.71
C GLN A 100 6.00 29.19 6.10
N TYR A 101 7.31 29.10 6.16
CA TYR A 101 8.09 28.99 7.40
C TYR A 101 8.75 30.31 7.80
N LYS A 102 9.27 31.04 6.82
CA LYS A 102 9.89 32.36 6.95
C LYS A 102 9.53 33.21 5.74
N ILE A 103 9.89 34.50 5.77
CA ILE A 103 9.81 35.36 4.59
C ILE A 103 10.61 34.66 3.47
N ASP A 104 9.97 34.44 2.35
CA ASP A 104 10.53 33.78 1.14
C ASP A 104 10.96 32.30 1.31
N MET A 105 10.61 31.67 2.43
CA MET A 105 10.86 30.25 2.63
C MET A 105 9.54 29.49 2.73
N TYR A 106 9.26 28.68 1.73
CA TYR A 106 8.07 27.84 1.62
C TYR A 106 8.43 26.37 1.61
N GLY A 107 7.57 25.55 2.18
CA GLY A 107 7.58 24.11 1.96
C GLY A 107 7.08 23.76 0.57
N THR A 108 7.17 22.51 0.23
CA THR A 108 6.55 21.94 -0.97
C THR A 108 5.68 20.78 -0.55
N ASP A 109 4.48 20.75 -1.05
CA ASP A 109 3.60 19.58 -0.93
C ASP A 109 3.68 18.78 -2.22
N ILE A 110 3.95 17.48 -2.10
CA ILE A 110 4.04 16.56 -3.23
C ILE A 110 2.80 15.69 -3.27
N THR A 111 2.14 15.63 -4.40
CA THR A 111 1.08 14.66 -4.71
C THR A 111 1.50 13.86 -5.94
N CYS A 112 1.51 12.54 -5.82
CA CYS A 112 1.80 11.63 -6.91
C CYS A 112 0.60 10.67 -7.08
N LEU A 113 -0.13 10.83 -8.19
CA LEU A 113 -1.21 9.94 -8.57
C LEU A 113 -0.65 8.89 -9.51
N ILE A 114 -0.79 7.63 -9.19
CA ILE A 114 -0.29 6.50 -9.97
C ILE A 114 -1.48 5.64 -10.36
N ARG A 115 -1.67 5.43 -11.67
CA ARG A 115 -2.72 4.61 -12.23
C ARG A 115 -2.14 3.59 -13.20
N LEU A 116 -2.46 2.32 -13.00
CA LEU A 116 -2.17 1.27 -13.96
C LEU A 116 -3.37 1.07 -14.87
N GLU A 117 -3.17 1.17 -16.17
CA GLU A 117 -4.22 0.99 -17.16
C GLU A 117 -3.85 -0.10 -18.18
N HIS A 118 -4.87 -0.83 -18.62
CA HIS A 118 -4.81 -1.69 -19.81
C HIS A 118 -5.76 -1.10 -20.85
N PRO A 119 -5.40 -1.06 -22.15
CA PRO A 119 -6.22 -0.41 -23.18
C PRO A 119 -7.67 -0.90 -23.23
N GLU A 120 -7.89 -2.20 -23.03
CA GLU A 120 -9.22 -2.81 -23.11
C GLU A 120 -9.89 -3.02 -21.74
N LEU A 121 -9.10 -3.19 -20.66
CA LEU A 121 -9.63 -3.49 -19.32
C LEU A 121 -9.85 -2.23 -18.46
N GLY A 122 -9.32 -1.09 -18.89
CA GLY A 122 -9.38 0.16 -18.14
C GLY A 122 -8.41 0.19 -16.96
N SER A 123 -8.78 0.88 -15.89
CA SER A 123 -7.93 1.02 -14.69
C SER A 123 -7.87 -0.28 -13.89
N LEU A 124 -6.65 -0.74 -13.62
CA LEU A 124 -6.36 -1.93 -12.83
C LEU A 124 -5.92 -1.56 -11.41
N LEU A 125 -5.22 -0.43 -11.24
CA LEU A 125 -4.72 0.06 -9.96
C LEU A 125 -4.78 1.58 -9.94
N ASP A 126 -5.25 2.14 -8.82
CA ASP A 126 -5.19 3.57 -8.52
C ASP A 126 -4.53 3.76 -7.15
N MET A 127 -3.50 4.60 -7.09
CA MET A 127 -2.76 4.92 -5.87
C MET A 127 -2.54 6.42 -5.79
N THR A 128 -2.56 6.95 -4.57
CA THR A 128 -2.21 8.35 -4.31
C THR A 128 -1.18 8.40 -3.19
N ILE A 129 -0.04 9.02 -3.48
CA ILE A 129 1.01 9.28 -2.49
C ILE A 129 1.03 10.78 -2.25
N ARG A 130 1.03 11.18 -0.98
CA ARG A 130 1.11 12.58 -0.57
C ARG A 130 2.19 12.75 0.47
N GLU A 131 3.05 13.74 0.26
CA GLU A 131 4.07 14.16 1.20
C GLU A 131 4.03 15.68 1.37
N SER A 132 4.19 16.12 2.60
CA SER A 132 4.30 17.55 2.93
C SER A 132 5.42 17.77 3.94
N SER A 133 6.03 18.94 3.90
CA SER A 133 7.02 19.29 4.91
C SER A 133 6.35 19.42 6.29
N ALA A 134 6.91 18.75 7.29
CA ALA A 134 6.42 18.81 8.66
C ALA A 134 6.89 20.13 9.33
N ASN A 135 7.96 20.07 10.05
CA ASN A 135 8.67 21.25 10.59
C ASN A 135 10.15 20.98 10.40
N PRO A 136 10.84 21.75 9.56
CA PRO A 136 12.27 21.52 9.40
C PRO A 136 12.96 21.77 10.72
N GLU A 137 13.37 20.69 11.37
CA GLU A 137 14.29 20.78 12.49
C GLU A 137 15.64 21.23 11.95
N SER A 138 16.16 22.33 12.49
CA SER A 138 17.52 22.81 12.28
C SER A 138 18.11 22.74 10.88
N GLY A 139 17.83 23.72 10.05
CA GLY A 139 18.70 24.09 8.94
C GLY A 139 18.46 23.43 7.58
N THR A 140 17.68 22.34 7.49
CA THR A 140 17.32 21.73 6.21
C THR A 140 16.22 22.53 5.53
N PRO A 141 16.36 22.92 4.25
CA PRO A 141 15.27 23.54 3.52
C PRO A 141 14.02 22.67 3.47
N PRO A 142 12.81 23.20 3.75
CA PRO A 142 11.59 22.39 3.85
C PRO A 142 11.27 21.55 2.61
N TYR A 143 11.62 22.03 1.43
CA TYR A 143 11.40 21.29 0.18
C TYR A 143 12.32 20.06 0.06
N LEU A 144 13.53 20.10 0.62
CA LEU A 144 14.43 18.94 0.62
C LEU A 144 13.92 17.85 1.56
N GLU A 145 13.41 18.21 2.72
CA GLU A 145 12.76 17.26 3.64
C GLU A 145 11.60 16.54 2.96
N THR A 146 10.72 17.29 2.29
CA THR A 146 9.58 16.68 1.59
C THR A 146 10.05 15.75 0.47
N LEU A 147 11.08 16.14 -0.28
CA LEU A 147 11.65 15.34 -1.35
C LEU A 147 12.24 14.02 -0.82
N GLU A 148 13.02 14.10 0.27
CA GLU A 148 13.60 12.91 0.90
C GLU A 148 12.52 11.94 1.38
N ARG A 149 11.49 12.46 2.05
CA ARG A 149 10.34 11.64 2.49
C ARG A 149 9.61 11.00 1.33
N PHE A 150 9.40 11.73 0.22
CA PHE A 150 8.78 11.18 -0.97
C PHE A 150 9.63 10.10 -1.63
N GLN A 151 10.93 10.32 -1.77
CA GLN A 151 11.85 9.34 -2.38
C GLN A 151 11.98 8.06 -1.55
N THR A 152 11.88 8.16 -0.23
CA THR A 152 11.91 7.01 0.68
C THR A 152 10.52 6.45 1.00
N ASN A 153 9.44 7.04 0.41
CA ASN A 153 8.10 6.53 0.61
C ASN A 153 7.97 5.12 0.00
N PRO A 154 7.60 4.11 0.78
CA PRO A 154 7.56 2.72 0.31
C PRO A 154 6.57 2.50 -0.84
N TYR A 155 5.44 3.21 -0.84
CA TYR A 155 4.45 3.09 -1.92
C TYR A 155 5.00 3.57 -3.27
N PHE A 156 5.89 4.55 -3.26
CA PHE A 156 6.57 5.00 -4.47
C PHE A 156 7.70 4.03 -4.86
N TYR A 157 8.51 3.63 -3.90
CA TYR A 157 9.70 2.81 -4.14
C TYR A 157 9.36 1.41 -4.66
N PHE A 158 8.28 0.80 -4.14
CA PHE A 158 7.87 -0.57 -4.46
C PHE A 158 6.66 -0.67 -5.38
N VAL A 159 6.38 0.36 -6.16
CA VAL A 159 5.23 0.39 -7.09
C VAL A 159 5.20 -0.82 -8.03
N GLY A 160 6.36 -1.33 -8.45
CA GLY A 160 6.45 -2.52 -9.29
C GLY A 160 5.88 -3.77 -8.63
N ASP A 161 6.17 -3.97 -7.34
CA ASP A 161 5.63 -5.10 -6.58
C ASP A 161 4.12 -4.98 -6.38
N PHE A 162 3.60 -3.76 -6.15
CA PHE A 162 2.16 -3.53 -6.05
C PHE A 162 1.46 -3.79 -7.38
N VAL A 163 2.03 -3.34 -8.49
CA VAL A 163 1.53 -3.64 -9.85
C VAL A 163 1.49 -5.14 -10.08
N LYS A 164 2.57 -5.85 -9.75
CA LYS A 164 2.67 -7.31 -9.90
C LYS A 164 1.62 -8.04 -9.06
N ALA A 165 1.48 -7.68 -7.78
CA ALA A 165 0.49 -8.27 -6.89
C ALA A 165 -0.93 -8.01 -7.40
N ARG A 166 -1.19 -6.82 -7.92
CA ARG A 166 -2.48 -6.44 -8.48
C ARG A 166 -2.82 -7.22 -9.75
N VAL A 167 -1.88 -7.38 -10.66
CA VAL A 167 -2.06 -8.20 -11.88
C VAL A 167 -2.32 -9.67 -11.49
N ALA A 168 -1.56 -10.21 -10.55
CA ALA A 168 -1.77 -11.57 -10.05
C ALA A 168 -3.16 -11.76 -9.42
N SER A 169 -3.61 -10.77 -8.63
CA SER A 169 -4.95 -10.75 -8.04
C SER A 169 -6.03 -10.76 -9.13
N ARG A 170 -5.95 -9.88 -10.11
CA ARG A 170 -6.91 -9.83 -11.22
C ARG A 170 -6.96 -11.13 -12.05
N LEU A 171 -5.85 -11.87 -12.09
CA LEU A 171 -5.74 -13.17 -12.76
C LEU A 171 -6.11 -14.35 -11.85
N ASN A 172 -6.66 -14.12 -10.66
CA ASN A 172 -6.99 -15.18 -9.68
C ASN A 172 -5.80 -16.12 -9.38
N GLN A 173 -4.58 -15.57 -9.39
CA GLN A 173 -3.35 -16.32 -9.14
C GLN A 173 -3.04 -16.42 -7.65
N THR A 174 -3.95 -16.98 -6.87
CA THR A 174 -3.83 -17.11 -5.41
C THR A 174 -2.51 -17.74 -4.98
N GLU A 175 -2.07 -18.79 -5.68
CA GLU A 175 -0.82 -19.50 -5.36
C GLU A 175 0.42 -18.59 -5.51
N VAL A 176 0.43 -17.72 -6.52
CA VAL A 176 1.53 -16.75 -6.73
C VAL A 176 1.60 -15.77 -5.56
N LEU A 177 0.44 -15.27 -5.11
CA LEU A 177 0.37 -14.36 -3.96
C LEU A 177 0.75 -15.07 -2.66
N LEU A 178 0.27 -16.30 -2.43
CA LEU A 178 0.62 -17.09 -1.25
C LEU A 178 2.12 -17.40 -1.19
N GLN A 179 2.73 -17.83 -2.29
CA GLN A 179 4.18 -18.07 -2.36
C GLN A 179 4.99 -16.80 -2.13
N SER A 180 4.54 -15.67 -2.66
CA SER A 180 5.17 -14.37 -2.40
C SER A 180 5.10 -14.01 -0.93
N LEU A 181 3.91 -14.13 -0.33
CA LEU A 181 3.68 -13.83 1.08
C LEU A 181 4.50 -14.75 2.00
N GLN A 182 4.54 -16.05 1.73
CA GLN A 182 5.34 -17.00 2.50
C GLN A 182 6.83 -16.65 2.48
N ARG A 183 7.38 -16.27 1.31
CA ARG A 183 8.78 -15.84 1.20
C ARG A 183 9.06 -14.57 2.00
N LEU A 184 8.17 -13.61 1.95
CA LEU A 184 8.28 -12.36 2.72
C LEU A 184 8.27 -12.63 4.23
N MET A 185 7.38 -13.52 4.69
CA MET A 185 7.27 -13.90 6.10
C MET A 185 8.50 -14.67 6.60
N GLN A 186 9.10 -15.55 5.77
CA GLN A 186 10.31 -16.29 6.14
C GLN A 186 11.54 -15.40 6.28
N ASN A 187 11.59 -14.31 5.52
CA ASN A 187 12.71 -13.37 5.50
C ASN A 187 12.44 -12.14 6.38
N GLU A 188 11.36 -12.12 7.15
CA GLU A 188 11.07 -11.04 8.07
C GLU A 188 12.17 -10.95 9.14
N PRO A 189 12.86 -9.80 9.27
CA PRO A 189 13.90 -9.67 10.29
C PRO A 189 13.28 -9.83 11.67
N PRO A 190 13.99 -10.49 12.62
CA PRO A 190 13.49 -10.63 13.97
C PRO A 190 13.22 -9.24 14.54
N ARG A 191 12.04 -9.05 15.07
CA ARG A 191 11.63 -7.78 15.68
C ARG A 191 12.61 -7.44 16.80
N SER A 192 13.28 -6.29 16.70
CA SER A 192 13.79 -5.64 17.90
C SER A 192 12.59 -5.20 18.73
N ASP A 193 12.68 -5.28 20.06
CA ASP A 193 11.65 -4.88 21.04
C ASP A 193 11.31 -3.37 20.99
N GLN A 194 11.51 -2.73 19.86
CA GLN A 194 11.24 -1.30 19.67
C GLN A 194 9.75 -1.05 19.46
N PRO A 195 9.21 0.00 20.08
CA PRO A 195 7.79 0.34 20.00
C PRO A 195 7.37 0.60 18.55
N GLU A 196 6.13 0.26 18.24
CA GLU A 196 5.50 0.29 16.91
C GLU A 196 5.58 1.63 16.14
N ASN A 197 6.00 2.70 16.82
CA ASN A 197 6.10 4.06 16.28
C ASN A 197 7.43 4.35 15.55
N VAL A 198 8.34 3.39 15.44
CA VAL A 198 9.68 3.58 14.84
C VAL A 198 9.67 3.47 13.31
N HIS A 199 8.52 3.22 12.68
CA HIS A 199 8.40 3.16 11.21
C HIS A 199 8.87 4.45 10.48
N VAL A 200 9.08 5.54 11.18
CA VAL A 200 9.44 6.84 10.60
C VAL A 200 10.93 6.93 10.24
N PHE A 201 11.77 6.03 10.74
CA PHE A 201 13.24 6.14 10.63
C PHE A 201 13.96 4.88 10.13
N LEU A 202 13.24 3.88 9.69
CA LEU A 202 13.90 2.69 9.13
C LEU A 202 14.36 2.98 7.69
N PRO A 203 15.60 2.60 7.32
CA PRO A 203 16.04 2.61 5.93
C PRO A 203 15.05 1.88 5.02
N GLY A 204 14.89 2.35 3.79
CA GLY A 204 13.88 1.81 2.86
C GLY A 204 13.96 0.30 2.65
N ASP A 205 15.16 -0.28 2.71
CA ASP A 205 15.40 -1.72 2.63
C ASP A 205 14.84 -2.52 3.82
N MET A 206 14.69 -1.90 5.00
CA MET A 206 14.08 -2.53 6.17
C MET A 206 12.54 -2.43 6.18
N ILE A 207 11.96 -1.46 5.47
CA ILE A 207 10.51 -1.28 5.39
C ILE A 207 9.91 -2.17 4.29
N TYR A 208 10.70 -2.49 3.29
CA TYR A 208 10.29 -3.24 2.10
C TYR A 208 9.45 -4.49 2.38
N PRO A 209 9.93 -5.44 3.20
CA PRO A 209 9.18 -6.68 3.40
C PRO A 209 7.78 -6.44 3.95
N PHE A 210 7.64 -5.44 4.83
CA PHE A 210 6.39 -5.15 5.52
C PHE A 210 5.32 -4.59 4.58
N MET A 211 5.69 -3.65 3.71
CA MET A 211 4.73 -2.99 2.83
C MET A 211 4.21 -3.93 1.73
N VAL A 212 5.11 -4.70 1.12
CA VAL A 212 4.71 -5.67 0.09
C VAL A 212 3.92 -6.82 0.71
N ARG A 213 4.29 -7.29 1.91
CA ARG A 213 3.55 -8.25 2.70
C ARG A 213 2.11 -7.78 2.96
N ASP A 214 1.97 -6.58 3.49
CA ASP A 214 0.68 -6.01 3.88
C ASP A 214 -0.24 -5.85 2.66
N ASN A 215 0.31 -5.35 1.54
CA ASN A 215 -0.42 -5.27 0.28
C ASN A 215 -0.82 -6.67 -0.23
N THR A 216 0.05 -7.67 -0.13
CA THR A 216 -0.25 -9.03 -0.58
C THR A 216 -1.38 -9.67 0.24
N ILE A 217 -1.42 -9.44 1.56
CA ILE A 217 -2.54 -9.87 2.41
C ILE A 217 -3.85 -9.23 1.96
N GLN A 218 -3.84 -7.94 1.64
CA GLN A 218 -5.03 -7.23 1.14
C GLN A 218 -5.50 -7.79 -0.21
N GLU A 219 -4.58 -8.06 -1.14
CA GLU A 219 -4.94 -8.63 -2.44
C GLU A 219 -5.52 -10.04 -2.30
N LEU A 220 -5.01 -10.87 -1.37
CA LEU A 220 -5.63 -12.16 -1.04
C LEU A 220 -7.07 -12.02 -0.52
N GLY A 221 -7.33 -11.01 0.32
CA GLY A 221 -8.68 -10.69 0.76
C GLY A 221 -9.60 -10.27 -0.38
N ARG A 222 -9.11 -9.47 -1.32
CA ARG A 222 -9.87 -9.03 -2.51
C ARG A 222 -10.24 -10.18 -3.44
N LEU A 223 -9.35 -11.16 -3.57
CA LEU A 223 -9.62 -12.37 -4.35
C LEU A 223 -10.79 -13.19 -3.82
N GLN A 224 -11.07 -13.12 -2.54
CA GLN A 224 -12.09 -13.91 -1.86
C GLN A 224 -11.91 -15.43 -2.10
N ASP A 225 -10.69 -15.87 -2.35
CA ASP A 225 -10.38 -17.26 -2.64
C ASP A 225 -10.12 -18.04 -1.34
N ARG A 226 -10.94 -19.07 -1.11
CA ARG A 226 -10.84 -19.94 0.08
C ARG A 226 -9.49 -20.62 0.25
N ARG A 227 -8.73 -20.81 -0.82
CA ARG A 227 -7.36 -21.37 -0.76
C ARG A 227 -6.41 -20.53 0.12
N ALA A 228 -6.69 -19.24 0.30
CA ALA A 228 -5.90 -18.37 1.16
C ALA A 228 -6.22 -18.54 2.66
N VAL A 229 -7.39 -19.09 3.01
CA VAL A 229 -7.88 -19.16 4.39
C VAL A 229 -6.92 -19.88 5.35
N PRO A 230 -6.38 -21.07 5.03
CA PRO A 230 -5.49 -21.76 5.96
C PRO A 230 -4.26 -20.91 6.33
N PHE A 231 -3.65 -20.26 5.35
CA PHE A 231 -2.47 -19.44 5.60
C PHE A 231 -2.81 -18.14 6.34
N LEU A 232 -3.84 -17.42 5.91
CA LEU A 232 -4.30 -16.19 6.59
C LEU A 232 -4.69 -16.46 8.04
N THR A 233 -5.27 -17.64 8.34
CA THR A 233 -5.61 -18.05 9.69
C THR A 233 -4.36 -18.19 10.58
N THR A 234 -3.23 -18.66 10.04
CA THR A 234 -1.98 -18.74 10.81
C THR A 234 -1.47 -17.34 11.16
N LEU A 235 -1.71 -16.35 10.30
CA LEU A 235 -1.29 -14.97 10.52
C LEU A 235 -2.08 -14.25 11.63
N LEU A 236 -3.24 -14.77 12.05
CA LEU A 236 -3.97 -14.23 13.20
C LEU A 236 -3.20 -14.36 14.52
N GLY A 237 -2.23 -15.28 14.60
CA GLY A 237 -1.31 -15.41 15.74
C GLY A 237 0.00 -14.64 15.58
N HIS A 238 0.17 -13.81 14.57
CA HIS A 238 1.41 -13.12 14.28
C HIS A 238 1.73 -12.05 15.33
N ASN A 239 3.02 -11.87 15.66
CA ASN A 239 3.46 -10.87 16.64
C ASN A 239 3.13 -9.44 16.21
N ASN A 240 3.18 -9.13 14.90
CA ASN A 240 2.88 -7.82 14.38
C ASN A 240 1.35 -7.60 14.35
N ARG A 241 0.90 -6.57 15.09
CA ARG A 241 -0.51 -6.14 15.14
C ARG A 241 -1.09 -5.88 13.74
N GLN A 242 -0.34 -5.22 12.86
CA GLN A 242 -0.81 -4.88 11.52
C GLN A 242 -1.09 -6.13 10.67
N VAL A 243 -0.23 -7.15 10.78
CA VAL A 243 -0.46 -8.44 10.11
C VAL A 243 -1.74 -9.10 10.60
N ARG A 244 -1.96 -9.14 11.93
CA ARG A 244 -3.20 -9.70 12.50
C ARG A 244 -4.42 -8.94 12.02
N LEU A 245 -4.37 -7.60 12.05
CA LEU A 245 -5.47 -6.74 11.60
C LEU A 245 -5.83 -6.97 10.13
N LEU A 246 -4.84 -6.97 9.24
CA LEU A 246 -5.04 -7.20 7.81
C LEU A 246 -5.55 -8.61 7.53
N SER A 247 -5.06 -9.61 8.28
CA SER A 247 -5.53 -10.99 8.15
C SER A 247 -6.98 -11.14 8.57
N VAL A 248 -7.40 -10.44 9.63
CA VAL A 248 -8.83 -10.37 10.02
C VAL A 248 -9.67 -9.78 8.89
N HIS A 249 -9.24 -8.65 8.31
CA HIS A 249 -9.97 -8.03 7.20
C HIS A 249 -10.03 -8.93 5.97
N ALA A 250 -8.93 -9.58 5.61
CA ALA A 250 -8.90 -10.49 4.48
C ALA A 250 -9.82 -11.71 4.69
N LEU A 251 -9.77 -12.33 5.86
CA LEU A 251 -10.66 -13.46 6.20
C LEU A 251 -12.13 -13.02 6.26
N GLY A 252 -12.40 -11.82 6.79
CA GLY A 252 -13.74 -11.23 6.78
C GLY A 252 -14.28 -10.96 5.37
N ALA A 253 -13.41 -10.60 4.42
CA ALA A 253 -13.78 -10.42 3.02
C ALA A 253 -14.04 -11.76 2.30
N ILE A 254 -13.27 -12.81 2.63
CA ILE A 254 -13.44 -14.15 2.08
C ILE A 254 -14.71 -14.83 2.63
N GLN A 255 -15.11 -14.55 3.85
CA GLN A 255 -16.30 -15.07 4.53
C GLN A 255 -16.38 -16.61 4.52
N ALA A 256 -15.26 -17.28 4.68
CA ALA A 256 -15.18 -18.73 4.73
C ALA A 256 -15.50 -19.24 6.14
N ASP A 257 -16.48 -20.12 6.27
CA ASP A 257 -16.94 -20.65 7.58
C ASP A 257 -15.84 -21.30 8.39
N GLU A 258 -14.85 -21.91 7.73
CA GLU A 258 -13.66 -22.50 8.35
C GLU A 258 -12.77 -21.49 9.09
N ALA A 259 -12.82 -20.19 8.73
CA ALA A 259 -12.08 -19.14 9.42
C ALA A 259 -12.80 -18.63 10.69
N ARG A 260 -14.11 -18.81 10.78
CA ARG A 260 -14.94 -18.25 11.86
C ARG A 260 -14.42 -18.54 13.27
N PRO A 261 -14.10 -19.77 13.66
CA PRO A 261 -13.65 -20.06 15.03
C PRO A 261 -12.34 -19.34 15.40
N ALA A 262 -11.47 -19.12 14.41
CA ALA A 262 -10.23 -18.39 14.61
C ALA A 262 -10.48 -16.89 14.78
N ILE A 263 -11.39 -16.31 13.98
CA ILE A 263 -11.77 -14.89 14.09
C ILE A 263 -12.51 -14.65 15.43
N GLU A 264 -13.37 -15.56 15.88
CA GLU A 264 -14.05 -15.48 17.19
C GLU A 264 -13.04 -15.44 18.35
N ARG A 265 -12.02 -16.28 18.29
CA ARG A 265 -10.94 -16.27 19.28
C ARG A 265 -10.21 -14.91 19.29
N VAL A 266 -9.91 -14.35 18.13
CA VAL A 266 -9.26 -13.03 18.01
C VAL A 266 -10.17 -11.95 18.58
N ALA A 267 -11.45 -11.95 18.27
CA ALA A 267 -12.42 -10.97 18.80
C ALA A 267 -12.50 -10.96 20.34
N GLN A 268 -12.29 -12.12 20.97
CA GLN A 268 -12.36 -12.27 22.42
C GLN A 268 -11.02 -12.06 23.13
N GLN A 269 -9.90 -12.47 22.52
CA GLN A 269 -8.64 -12.68 23.21
C GLN A 269 -7.44 -11.88 22.67
N ASP A 270 -7.53 -11.21 21.50
CA ASP A 270 -6.39 -10.43 21.00
C ASP A 270 -6.01 -9.32 21.99
N GLY A 271 -4.72 -9.12 22.22
CA GLY A 271 -4.22 -8.08 23.10
C GLY A 271 -4.56 -6.66 22.61
N ASP A 272 -4.69 -6.47 21.32
CA ASP A 272 -4.97 -5.16 20.71
C ASP A 272 -6.48 -4.94 20.55
N ARG A 273 -6.93 -3.77 20.99
CA ARG A 273 -8.36 -3.39 20.94
C ARG A 273 -8.88 -3.27 19.50
N GLU A 274 -8.09 -2.70 18.60
CA GLU A 274 -8.51 -2.46 17.22
C GLU A 274 -8.63 -3.79 16.47
N VAL A 275 -7.71 -4.72 16.70
CA VAL A 275 -7.78 -6.07 16.14
C VAL A 275 -9.04 -6.81 16.63
N ARG A 276 -9.36 -6.72 17.93
CA ARG A 276 -10.62 -7.29 18.48
C ARG A 276 -11.85 -6.68 17.82
N GLN A 277 -11.88 -5.37 17.65
CA GLN A 277 -13.02 -4.67 17.02
C GLN A 277 -13.16 -5.05 15.54
N ALA A 278 -12.05 -5.13 14.81
CA ALA A 278 -12.05 -5.58 13.42
C ALA A 278 -12.55 -7.03 13.29
N ALA A 279 -12.15 -7.91 14.22
CA ALA A 279 -12.61 -9.30 14.23
C ALA A 279 -14.12 -9.41 14.53
N ALA A 280 -14.62 -8.62 15.48
CA ALA A 280 -16.06 -8.55 15.75
C ALA A 280 -16.86 -8.01 14.54
N ALA A 281 -16.33 -7.00 13.86
CA ALA A 281 -16.94 -6.46 12.65
C ALA A 281 -16.91 -7.49 11.50
N ALA A 282 -15.82 -8.21 11.33
CA ALA A 282 -15.71 -9.28 10.33
C ALA A 282 -16.77 -10.36 10.56
N LEU A 283 -16.95 -10.81 11.81
CA LEU A 283 -17.94 -11.83 12.19
C LEU A 283 -19.38 -11.39 11.87
N ALA A 284 -19.70 -10.11 12.03
CA ALA A 284 -21.02 -9.59 11.71
C ALA A 284 -21.37 -9.71 10.22
N GLY A 285 -20.37 -9.81 9.34
CA GLY A 285 -20.53 -10.02 7.90
C GLY A 285 -20.76 -11.49 7.51
N PHE A 286 -20.55 -12.45 8.41
CA PHE A 286 -20.74 -13.86 8.09
C PHE A 286 -22.23 -14.20 8.05
N PRO A 287 -22.69 -14.95 7.03
CA PRO A 287 -24.05 -15.47 7.03
C PRO A 287 -24.33 -16.28 8.30
N HIS A 288 -25.48 -16.03 8.93
CA HIS A 288 -25.92 -16.75 10.15
C HIS A 288 -25.08 -16.54 11.42
N TYR A 289 -24.27 -15.47 11.49
CA TYR A 289 -23.62 -15.12 12.75
C TYR A 289 -24.65 -14.58 13.75
N SER A 290 -24.91 -15.34 14.80
CA SER A 290 -25.61 -14.84 15.99
C SER A 290 -24.57 -14.70 17.09
N PRO A 291 -24.26 -13.48 17.57
CA PRO A 291 -23.31 -13.33 18.67
C PRO A 291 -23.86 -14.08 19.89
N THR A 292 -23.03 -14.92 20.46
CA THR A 292 -23.34 -15.55 21.76
C THR A 292 -23.38 -14.46 22.83
N PRO A 293 -24.39 -14.37 23.68
CA PRO A 293 -24.56 -13.35 24.71
C PRO A 293 -23.43 -13.29 25.74
#